data_9bda67d269ae6e0d2241601d2f696e2b
#
_entry.id   9bda67d269ae6e0d2241601d2f696e2b
#
_cell.length_a   1.000
_cell.length_b   1.000
_cell.length_c   1.000
_cell.angle_alpha   90.00
_cell.angle_beta   90.00
_cell.angle_gamma   90.00
#
_symmetry.space_group_name_H-M   'P 1'
#
loop_
_entity.id
_entity.type
_entity.pdbx_description
1 polymer ?
#
loop_
_entity_poly.entity_id
_entity_poly.type
_entity_poly.pdbx_seq_one_letter_code
_entity_poly.pdbx_strand_id
1 'polypeptide(L)'
;LDAFHLVIAAADKAHADVVVEHDGDARLAEGMEITTGKDSHVSTTFVQEWAKTAKHVANHRIHVGEGASLRHSVVTLGGDIVRIRMDQDFGGEQGDLNMLGIYFVDPGEHIEHRTMVVHNHPECKSRVVYKGALDGKGAHSTWVGNALIQPTAPGTDSYELNRNLVLTPGAIADSEPNLEIENGNIIGAGHASSVGRFDDEELFYLESRGIPETDARKLVVRGFFGELVEEIGIPAISEHLMTVIDRRLARGENDAMAQVLEDK
;
A
#
# COMPACT_ATOMS: atom_id res chain seq x y z
N LEU A 1 10.54 -21.56 9.46
CA LEU A 1 9.42 -21.04 8.66
C LEU A 1 8.15 -21.26 9.43
N ASP A 2 7.50 -20.20 9.82
CA ASP A 2 6.20 -20.25 10.49
C ASP A 2 5.10 -20.12 9.44
N ALA A 3 3.97 -20.78 9.69
CA ALA A 3 2.79 -20.68 8.84
C ALA A 3 1.60 -20.18 9.66
N PHE A 4 0.86 -19.25 9.12
CA PHE A 4 -0.30 -18.66 9.74
C PHE A 4 -1.46 -18.59 8.75
N HIS A 5 -2.68 -18.82 9.24
CA HIS A 5 -3.88 -18.65 8.44
C HIS A 5 -4.93 -17.89 9.25
N LEU A 6 -5.40 -16.77 8.70
CA LEU A 6 -6.41 -15.93 9.31
C LEU A 6 -7.67 -15.88 8.43
N VAL A 7 -8.82 -16.06 9.05
CA VAL A 7 -10.12 -15.89 8.39
C VAL A 7 -10.89 -14.77 9.07
N ILE A 8 -11.29 -13.76 8.28
CA ILE A 8 -12.16 -12.67 8.69
C ILE A 8 -13.46 -12.81 7.91
N ALA A 9 -14.54 -13.17 8.61
CA ALA A 9 -15.85 -13.32 8.00
C ALA A 9 -16.86 -12.40 8.67
N ALA A 10 -17.32 -11.39 7.93
CA ALA A 10 -18.36 -10.48 8.39
C ALA A 10 -19.74 -10.97 7.92
N ALA A 11 -20.70 -10.97 8.82
CA ALA A 11 -22.08 -11.30 8.50
C ALA A 11 -22.76 -10.18 7.70
N ASP A 12 -23.96 -10.47 7.16
CA ASP A 12 -24.79 -9.46 6.50
C ASP A 12 -25.02 -8.25 7.41
N LYS A 13 -24.90 -7.05 6.84
CA LYS A 13 -25.09 -5.76 7.53
C LYS A 13 -24.15 -5.54 8.73
N ALA A 14 -23.08 -6.31 8.83
CA ALA A 14 -22.08 -6.11 9.89
C ALA A 14 -21.30 -4.81 9.66
N HIS A 15 -20.87 -4.19 10.76
CA HIS A 15 -19.91 -3.10 10.78
C HIS A 15 -18.72 -3.55 11.62
N ALA A 16 -17.51 -3.55 11.04
CA ALA A 16 -16.31 -4.00 11.73
C ALA A 16 -15.06 -3.27 11.25
N ASP A 17 -14.22 -2.91 12.22
CA ASP A 17 -12.85 -2.47 11.98
C ASP A 17 -11.91 -3.51 12.58
N VAL A 18 -11.03 -4.07 11.76
CA VAL A 18 -10.06 -5.09 12.17
C VAL A 18 -8.65 -4.59 11.90
N VAL A 19 -7.82 -4.60 12.91
CA VAL A 19 -6.39 -4.28 12.79
C VAL A 19 -5.58 -5.53 13.07
N VAL A 20 -4.65 -5.84 12.17
CA VAL A 20 -3.68 -6.93 12.33
C VAL A 20 -2.29 -6.33 12.30
N GLU A 21 -1.55 -6.53 13.37
CA GLU A 21 -0.20 -6.02 13.51
C GLU A 21 0.81 -7.16 13.46
N HIS A 22 1.84 -6.98 12.65
CA HIS A 22 3.01 -7.86 12.56
C HIS A 22 4.24 -7.07 12.95
N ASP A 23 4.99 -7.55 13.91
CA ASP A 23 6.23 -6.93 14.34
C ASP A 23 7.35 -7.96 14.62
N GLY A 24 8.58 -7.48 14.68
CA GLY A 24 9.73 -8.28 15.03
C GLY A 24 10.37 -9.03 13.87
N ASP A 25 11.05 -10.15 14.18
CA ASP A 25 11.79 -10.97 13.21
C ASP A 25 11.10 -12.33 13.02
N ALA A 26 10.76 -12.63 11.78
CA ALA A 26 10.09 -13.87 11.42
C ALA A 26 10.46 -14.35 10.01
N ARG A 27 10.24 -15.64 9.77
CA ARG A 27 10.12 -16.21 8.42
C ARG A 27 8.73 -16.77 8.28
N LEU A 28 7.80 -15.90 7.85
CA LEU A 28 6.36 -16.17 7.87
C LEU A 28 5.81 -16.43 6.47
N ALA A 29 5.02 -17.51 6.36
CA ALA A 29 4.11 -17.74 5.24
C ALA A 29 2.68 -17.55 5.75
N GLU A 30 1.93 -16.60 5.18
CA GLU A 30 0.59 -16.23 5.64
C GLU A 30 -0.46 -16.47 4.56
N GLY A 31 -1.55 -17.14 4.95
CA GLY A 31 -2.79 -17.20 4.20
C GLY A 31 -3.86 -16.37 4.90
N MET A 32 -4.59 -15.55 4.15
CA MET A 32 -5.67 -14.75 4.68
C MET A 32 -6.90 -14.83 3.79
N GLU A 33 -8.04 -15.01 4.43
CA GLU A 33 -9.34 -14.96 3.77
C GLU A 33 -10.20 -13.87 4.41
N ILE A 34 -10.72 -12.96 3.60
CA ILE A 34 -11.63 -11.90 4.03
C ILE A 34 -12.91 -12.05 3.22
N THR A 35 -14.03 -12.25 3.91
CA THR A 35 -15.34 -12.32 3.29
C THR A 35 -16.28 -11.34 3.97
N THR A 36 -16.94 -10.50 3.19
CA THR A 36 -17.96 -9.57 3.68
C THR A 36 -19.35 -10.05 3.27
N GLY A 37 -20.29 -10.03 4.21
CA GLY A 37 -21.69 -10.34 3.94
C GLY A 37 -22.41 -9.22 3.21
N LYS A 38 -23.65 -9.48 2.78
CA LYS A 38 -24.48 -8.51 2.08
C LYS A 38 -24.69 -7.23 2.89
N ASP A 39 -24.60 -6.06 2.23
CA ASP A 39 -24.81 -4.73 2.83
C ASP A 39 -23.93 -4.46 4.06
N SER A 40 -22.80 -5.15 4.22
CA SER A 40 -21.87 -4.93 5.33
C SER A 40 -20.86 -3.83 5.03
N HIS A 41 -20.32 -3.22 6.09
CA HIS A 41 -19.26 -2.20 6.01
C HIS A 41 -18.08 -2.65 6.86
N VAL A 42 -17.00 -3.01 6.22
CA VAL A 42 -15.83 -3.59 6.87
C VAL A 42 -14.57 -2.78 6.53
N SER A 43 -13.75 -2.55 7.53
CA SER A 43 -12.39 -2.02 7.36
C SER A 43 -11.39 -3.02 7.92
N THR A 44 -10.36 -3.34 7.15
CA THR A 44 -9.27 -4.19 7.60
C THR A 44 -7.95 -3.45 7.37
N THR A 45 -7.11 -3.35 8.38
CA THR A 45 -5.82 -2.67 8.31
C THR A 45 -4.72 -3.59 8.79
N PHE A 46 -3.76 -3.86 7.91
CA PHE A 46 -2.58 -4.68 8.18
C PHE A 46 -1.37 -3.78 8.30
N VAL A 47 -0.77 -3.75 9.48
CA VAL A 47 0.46 -2.99 9.75
C VAL A 47 1.59 -3.97 9.97
N GLN A 48 2.65 -3.82 9.21
CA GLN A 48 3.82 -4.70 9.23
C GLN A 48 5.07 -3.88 9.52
N GLU A 49 5.59 -3.99 10.73
CA GLU A 49 6.86 -3.40 11.17
C GLU A 49 7.92 -4.49 11.37
N TRP A 50 8.39 -5.04 10.26
CA TRP A 50 9.36 -6.12 10.29
C TRP A 50 10.77 -5.64 10.61
N ALA A 51 11.52 -6.47 11.33
CA ALA A 51 12.96 -6.34 11.43
C ALA A 51 13.64 -6.55 10.06
N LYS A 52 14.83 -5.99 9.86
CA LYS A 52 15.57 -6.07 8.57
C LYS A 52 15.87 -7.49 8.09
N THR A 53 15.80 -8.50 8.96
CA THR A 53 16.06 -9.91 8.64
C THR A 53 14.81 -10.72 8.35
N ALA A 54 13.64 -10.14 8.62
CA ALA A 54 12.37 -10.83 8.45
C ALA A 54 12.05 -11.10 6.98
N LYS A 55 11.44 -12.26 6.73
CA LYS A 55 10.93 -12.65 5.42
C LYS A 55 9.46 -13.01 5.55
N HIS A 56 8.62 -12.29 4.85
CA HIS A 56 7.18 -12.47 4.88
C HIS A 56 6.63 -12.69 3.48
N VAL A 57 5.89 -13.78 3.28
CA VAL A 57 5.15 -14.07 2.05
C VAL A 57 3.69 -14.28 2.42
N ALA A 58 2.79 -13.46 1.89
CA ALA A 58 1.37 -13.52 2.18
C ALA A 58 0.51 -13.64 0.92
N ASN A 59 -0.63 -14.31 1.07
CA ASN A 59 -1.72 -14.32 0.10
C ASN A 59 -3.01 -13.94 0.81
N HIS A 60 -3.63 -12.83 0.37
CA HIS A 60 -4.95 -12.38 0.82
C HIS A 60 -5.98 -12.72 -0.25
N ARG A 61 -6.94 -13.57 0.08
CA ARG A 61 -8.12 -13.83 -0.72
C ARG A 61 -9.28 -13.02 -0.18
N ILE A 62 -9.85 -12.15 -1.01
CA ILE A 62 -10.86 -11.19 -0.59
C ILE A 62 -12.12 -11.37 -1.43
N HIS A 63 -13.27 -11.50 -0.76
CA HIS A 63 -14.57 -11.61 -1.39
C HIS A 63 -15.51 -10.54 -0.83
N VAL A 64 -15.94 -9.62 -1.70
CA VAL A 64 -16.81 -8.50 -1.32
C VAL A 64 -18.25 -8.84 -1.64
N GLY A 65 -19.12 -8.94 -0.62
CA GLY A 65 -20.52 -9.29 -0.76
C GLY A 65 -21.36 -8.25 -1.55
N GLU A 66 -22.57 -8.65 -1.92
CA GLU A 66 -23.53 -7.77 -2.60
C GLU A 66 -23.81 -6.51 -1.76
N GLY A 67 -23.71 -5.31 -2.37
CA GLY A 67 -23.91 -4.04 -1.69
C GLY A 67 -22.93 -3.74 -0.54
N ALA A 68 -21.96 -4.60 -0.32
CA ALA A 68 -21.00 -4.42 0.77
C ALA A 68 -19.90 -3.40 0.40
N SER A 69 -19.37 -2.76 1.42
CA SER A 69 -18.21 -1.87 1.34
C SER A 69 -17.04 -2.44 2.13
N LEU A 70 -15.91 -2.65 1.47
CA LEU A 70 -14.67 -3.07 2.12
C LEU A 70 -13.55 -2.06 1.86
N ARG A 71 -12.95 -1.56 2.94
CA ARG A 71 -11.64 -0.89 2.91
C ARG A 71 -10.59 -1.88 3.39
N HIS A 72 -9.62 -2.17 2.54
CA HIS A 72 -8.49 -3.05 2.86
C HIS A 72 -7.18 -2.27 2.77
N SER A 73 -6.55 -2.01 3.91
CA SER A 73 -5.33 -1.22 4.00
C SER A 73 -4.14 -2.10 4.36
N VAL A 74 -3.03 -1.97 3.64
CA VAL A 74 -1.77 -2.67 3.91
C VAL A 74 -0.65 -1.67 4.06
N VAL A 75 0.00 -1.67 5.22
CA VAL A 75 1.14 -0.82 5.53
C VAL A 75 2.35 -1.70 5.78
N THR A 76 3.38 -1.56 4.94
CA THR A 76 4.60 -2.38 5.04
C THR A 76 5.80 -1.50 5.32
N LEU A 77 6.39 -1.71 6.50
CA LEU A 77 7.54 -0.97 6.99
C LEU A 77 8.63 -1.98 7.39
N GLY A 78 9.64 -2.13 6.53
CA GLY A 78 10.78 -3.03 6.77
C GLY A 78 10.57 -4.47 6.30
N GLY A 79 11.60 -5.28 6.58
CA GLY A 79 11.73 -6.68 6.15
C GLY A 79 12.76 -6.85 5.03
N ASP A 80 13.56 -7.91 5.10
CA ASP A 80 14.51 -8.27 4.02
C ASP A 80 13.74 -8.51 2.70
N ILE A 81 12.70 -9.37 2.78
CA ILE A 81 11.80 -9.66 1.67
C ILE A 81 10.37 -9.70 2.19
N VAL A 82 9.51 -8.82 1.68
CA VAL A 82 8.06 -8.86 1.93
C VAL A 82 7.34 -8.96 0.59
N ARG A 83 6.56 -10.02 0.42
CA ARG A 83 5.74 -10.21 -0.78
C ARG A 83 4.30 -10.51 -0.40
N ILE A 84 3.37 -9.65 -0.82
CA ILE A 84 1.95 -9.81 -0.55
C ILE A 84 1.19 -9.85 -1.87
N ARG A 85 0.47 -10.93 -2.10
CA ARG A 85 -0.49 -11.06 -3.18
C ARG A 85 -1.90 -10.91 -2.63
N MET A 86 -2.71 -10.12 -3.28
CA MET A 86 -4.09 -9.82 -2.91
C MET A 86 -4.99 -10.08 -4.11
N ASP A 87 -5.82 -11.12 -4.03
CA ASP A 87 -6.76 -11.50 -5.07
C ASP A 87 -8.19 -11.18 -4.58
N GLN A 88 -8.93 -10.33 -5.31
CA GLN A 88 -10.25 -9.84 -4.93
C GLN A 88 -11.28 -10.13 -6.01
N ASP A 89 -12.48 -10.48 -5.58
CA ASP A 89 -13.67 -10.59 -6.43
C ASP A 89 -14.93 -10.11 -5.67
N PHE A 90 -16.04 -10.01 -6.40
CA PHE A 90 -17.33 -9.59 -5.86
C PHE A 90 -18.31 -10.77 -5.83
N GLY A 91 -19.10 -10.86 -4.76
CA GLY A 91 -20.11 -11.89 -4.53
C GLY A 91 -21.53 -11.49 -4.96
N GLY A 92 -21.69 -10.30 -5.53
CA GLY A 92 -22.94 -9.76 -6.02
C GLY A 92 -22.74 -8.36 -6.58
N GLU A 93 -23.84 -7.74 -6.99
CA GLU A 93 -23.84 -6.39 -7.54
C GLU A 93 -23.58 -5.30 -6.48
N GLN A 94 -23.16 -4.10 -6.93
CA GLN A 94 -23.00 -2.90 -6.11
C GLN A 94 -21.97 -3.01 -4.96
N GLY A 95 -21.04 -3.96 -5.04
CA GLY A 95 -19.92 -4.04 -4.11
C GLY A 95 -18.96 -2.85 -4.30
N ASP A 96 -18.42 -2.32 -3.20
CA ASP A 96 -17.48 -1.20 -3.17
C ASP A 96 -16.18 -1.61 -2.47
N LEU A 97 -15.07 -1.64 -3.20
CA LEU A 97 -13.75 -2.04 -2.72
C LEU A 97 -12.77 -0.86 -2.76
N ASN A 98 -12.24 -0.49 -1.60
CA ASN A 98 -11.16 0.47 -1.48
C ASN A 98 -9.91 -0.20 -0.92
N MET A 99 -8.84 -0.30 -1.72
CA MET A 99 -7.56 -0.87 -1.33
C MET A 99 -6.50 0.22 -1.21
N LEU A 100 -5.91 0.32 -0.04
CA LEU A 100 -4.90 1.32 0.28
C LEU A 100 -3.58 0.63 0.63
N GLY A 101 -2.48 1.07 0.03
CA GLY A 101 -1.15 0.55 0.33
C GLY A 101 -0.15 1.65 0.65
N ILE A 102 0.56 1.49 1.76
CA ILE A 102 1.69 2.34 2.12
C ILE A 102 2.90 1.44 2.33
N TYR A 103 4.03 1.79 1.74
CA TYR A 103 5.29 1.11 2.01
C TYR A 103 6.45 2.09 2.08
N PHE A 104 7.39 1.78 2.99
CA PHE A 104 8.66 2.46 3.10
C PHE A 104 9.78 1.42 3.01
N VAL A 105 10.71 1.61 2.08
CA VAL A 105 11.74 0.63 1.73
C VAL A 105 13.11 1.21 2.07
N ASP A 106 13.81 0.59 3.00
CA ASP A 106 15.17 0.94 3.41
C ASP A 106 16.23 0.22 2.55
N PRO A 107 17.52 0.60 2.64
CA PRO A 107 18.59 -0.03 1.89
C PRO A 107 18.64 -1.55 2.04
N GLY A 108 18.64 -2.25 0.91
CA GLY A 108 18.72 -3.70 0.81
C GLY A 108 17.39 -4.45 1.04
N GLU A 109 16.31 -3.75 1.34
CA GLU A 109 14.98 -4.34 1.48
C GLU A 109 14.30 -4.51 0.12
N HIS A 110 13.47 -5.56 -0.02
CA HIS A 110 12.61 -5.79 -1.18
C HIS A 110 11.16 -5.94 -0.74
N ILE A 111 10.31 -5.02 -1.15
CA ILE A 111 8.86 -5.04 -0.86
C ILE A 111 8.10 -5.19 -2.17
N GLU A 112 7.29 -6.25 -2.28
CA GLU A 112 6.46 -6.55 -3.44
C GLU A 112 4.99 -6.65 -3.05
N HIS A 113 4.14 -5.82 -3.66
CA HIS A 113 2.69 -5.90 -3.56
C HIS A 113 2.07 -6.20 -4.92
N ARG A 114 1.22 -7.22 -4.97
CA ARG A 114 0.45 -7.59 -6.17
C ARG A 114 -1.02 -7.57 -5.86
N THR A 115 -1.79 -6.80 -6.63
CA THR A 115 -3.24 -6.76 -6.56
C THR A 115 -3.85 -7.36 -7.81
N MET A 116 -4.93 -8.11 -7.65
CA MET A 116 -5.78 -8.60 -8.73
C MET A 116 -7.23 -8.35 -8.37
N VAL A 117 -7.88 -7.40 -9.03
CA VAL A 117 -9.30 -7.09 -8.84
C VAL A 117 -10.10 -7.64 -10.01
N VAL A 118 -11.00 -8.57 -9.74
CA VAL A 118 -11.89 -9.15 -10.75
C VAL A 118 -13.30 -8.59 -10.57
N HIS A 119 -13.73 -7.72 -11.50
CA HIS A 119 -15.10 -7.29 -11.59
C HIS A 119 -15.89 -8.35 -12.34
N ASN A 120 -16.68 -9.12 -11.62
CA ASN A 120 -17.47 -10.26 -12.10
C ASN A 120 -18.99 -10.07 -11.92
N HIS A 121 -19.40 -8.95 -11.29
CA HIS A 121 -20.80 -8.57 -11.05
C HIS A 121 -21.08 -7.12 -11.47
N PRO A 122 -22.36 -6.77 -11.75
CA PRO A 122 -22.74 -5.42 -12.19
C PRO A 122 -22.51 -4.34 -11.13
N GLU A 123 -22.29 -3.11 -11.58
CA GLU A 123 -22.29 -1.88 -10.77
C GLU A 123 -21.28 -1.87 -9.60
N CYS A 124 -20.29 -2.75 -9.64
CA CYS A 124 -19.24 -2.79 -8.63
C CYS A 124 -18.20 -1.69 -8.85
N LYS A 125 -17.63 -1.22 -7.74
CA LYS A 125 -16.58 -0.20 -7.73
C LYS A 125 -15.29 -0.73 -7.11
N SER A 126 -14.16 -0.31 -7.66
CA SER A 126 -12.87 -0.52 -7.03
C SER A 126 -11.97 0.69 -7.14
N ARG A 127 -11.27 1.00 -6.05
CA ARG A 127 -10.22 1.98 -6.00
C ARG A 127 -9.00 1.37 -5.33
N VAL A 128 -7.89 1.30 -6.06
CA VAL A 128 -6.62 0.74 -5.59
C VAL A 128 -5.58 1.87 -5.59
N VAL A 129 -5.12 2.28 -4.41
CA VAL A 129 -4.16 3.37 -4.28
C VAL A 129 -2.98 2.94 -3.43
N TYR A 130 -1.80 2.89 -4.05
CA TYR A 130 -0.56 2.52 -3.39
C TYR A 130 0.47 3.65 -3.49
N LYS A 131 1.08 4.00 -2.36
CA LYS A 131 2.17 4.97 -2.29
C LYS A 131 3.38 4.36 -1.60
N GLY A 132 4.57 4.53 -2.18
CA GLY A 132 5.83 4.04 -1.63
C GLY A 132 6.89 5.13 -1.53
N ALA A 133 7.69 5.12 -0.47
CA ALA A 133 8.92 5.89 -0.37
C ALA A 133 10.12 4.93 -0.28
N LEU A 134 11.18 5.21 -1.03
CA LEU A 134 12.35 4.36 -1.11
C LEU A 134 13.60 5.16 -0.77
N ASP A 135 14.36 4.67 0.20
CA ASP A 135 15.57 5.32 0.64
C ASP A 135 16.80 4.39 0.52
N GLY A 136 17.86 4.90 -0.07
CA GLY A 136 19.16 4.27 -0.12
C GLY A 136 19.36 3.21 -1.20
N LYS A 137 20.64 2.88 -1.38
CA LYS A 137 21.09 1.93 -2.39
C LYS A 137 20.58 0.52 -2.09
N GLY A 138 19.93 -0.10 -3.09
CA GLY A 138 19.39 -1.46 -3.00
C GLY A 138 18.01 -1.52 -2.36
N ALA A 139 17.40 -0.39 -1.99
CA ALA A 139 15.97 -0.34 -1.69
C ALA A 139 15.19 -0.65 -2.98
N HIS A 140 14.33 -1.66 -2.95
CA HIS A 140 13.60 -2.10 -4.14
C HIS A 140 12.14 -2.35 -3.83
N SER A 141 11.24 -1.68 -4.54
CA SER A 141 9.82 -1.98 -4.51
C SER A 141 9.32 -2.50 -5.84
N THR A 142 8.40 -3.44 -5.80
CA THR A 142 7.64 -3.91 -6.97
C THR A 142 6.15 -3.82 -6.66
N TRP A 143 5.41 -3.07 -7.47
CA TRP A 143 3.96 -3.06 -7.41
C TRP A 143 3.39 -3.52 -8.75
N VAL A 144 2.50 -4.53 -8.71
CA VAL A 144 1.79 -5.01 -9.89
C VAL A 144 0.30 -4.93 -9.60
N GLY A 145 -0.38 -4.01 -10.29
CA GLY A 145 -1.83 -3.87 -10.24
C GLY A 145 -2.47 -4.56 -11.44
N ASN A 146 -3.52 -5.33 -11.22
CA ASN A 146 -4.30 -5.93 -12.28
C ASN A 146 -5.78 -5.72 -12.00
N ALA A 147 -6.50 -5.16 -12.97
CA ALA A 147 -7.95 -5.08 -12.95
C ALA A 147 -8.52 -5.81 -14.18
N LEU A 148 -9.41 -6.76 -13.93
CA LEU A 148 -10.13 -7.49 -14.96
C LEU A 148 -11.63 -7.16 -14.86
N ILE A 149 -12.20 -6.58 -15.92
CA ILE A 149 -13.63 -6.30 -16.02
C ILE A 149 -14.26 -7.30 -16.95
N GLN A 150 -14.96 -8.27 -16.37
CA GLN A 150 -15.59 -9.37 -17.10
C GLN A 150 -16.85 -8.93 -17.89
N PRO A 151 -17.32 -9.72 -18.88
CA PRO A 151 -18.54 -9.44 -19.62
C PRO A 151 -19.77 -9.33 -18.73
N THR A 152 -19.77 -9.97 -17.57
CA THR A 152 -20.84 -10.00 -16.58
C THR A 152 -20.91 -8.78 -15.67
N ALA A 153 -19.99 -7.80 -15.83
CA ALA A 153 -19.85 -6.65 -14.95
C ALA A 153 -20.15 -5.29 -15.63
N PRO A 154 -21.37 -5.07 -16.17
CA PRO A 154 -21.75 -3.75 -16.66
C PRO A 154 -21.83 -2.74 -15.51
N GLY A 155 -21.58 -1.46 -15.80
CA GLY A 155 -21.65 -0.39 -14.81
C GLY A 155 -20.48 -0.34 -13.85
N THR A 156 -19.38 -1.05 -14.13
CA THR A 156 -18.13 -1.01 -13.34
C THR A 156 -17.52 0.39 -13.33
N ASP A 157 -17.00 0.79 -12.17
CA ASP A 157 -16.13 1.95 -11.96
C ASP A 157 -14.84 1.51 -11.26
N SER A 158 -13.70 1.52 -11.97
CA SER A 158 -12.44 0.96 -11.49
C SER A 158 -11.27 1.92 -11.70
N TYR A 159 -10.45 2.13 -10.69
CA TYR A 159 -9.26 2.94 -10.82
C TYR A 159 -8.09 2.42 -9.98
N GLU A 160 -6.92 2.31 -10.60
CA GLU A 160 -5.69 1.92 -9.93
C GLU A 160 -4.62 3.02 -10.00
N LEU A 161 -3.95 3.28 -8.91
CA LEU A 161 -2.88 4.27 -8.81
C LEU A 161 -1.72 3.73 -7.98
N ASN A 162 -0.51 3.78 -8.54
CA ASN A 162 0.72 3.62 -7.77
C ASN A 162 1.62 4.84 -7.93
N ARG A 163 2.07 5.39 -6.80
CA ARG A 163 3.05 6.47 -6.77
C ARG A 163 4.24 6.11 -5.90
N ASN A 164 5.43 6.33 -6.42
CA ASN A 164 6.68 6.11 -5.69
C ASN A 164 7.48 7.40 -5.59
N LEU A 165 8.04 7.65 -4.42
CA LEU A 165 8.96 8.74 -4.14
C LEU A 165 10.34 8.16 -3.82
N VAL A 166 11.30 8.34 -4.72
CA VAL A 166 12.70 7.95 -4.52
C VAL A 166 13.40 9.06 -3.75
N LEU A 167 13.80 8.77 -2.52
CA LEU A 167 14.37 9.74 -1.59
C LEU A 167 15.85 9.99 -1.84
N THR A 168 16.59 8.94 -2.22
CA THR A 168 18.03 8.97 -2.47
C THR A 168 18.40 8.14 -3.70
N PRO A 169 19.54 8.42 -4.37
CA PRO A 169 20.00 7.66 -5.52
C PRO A 169 20.24 6.17 -5.21
N GLY A 170 19.95 5.30 -6.17
CA GLY A 170 20.23 3.86 -6.10
C GLY A 170 19.08 2.98 -5.61
N ALA A 171 17.95 3.59 -5.24
CA ALA A 171 16.69 2.87 -5.04
C ALA A 171 15.98 2.63 -6.38
N ILE A 172 15.21 1.54 -6.47
CA ILE A 172 14.50 1.08 -7.66
C ILE A 172 13.03 0.86 -7.31
N ALA A 173 12.13 1.46 -8.10
CA ALA A 173 10.70 1.25 -7.98
C ALA A 173 10.13 0.75 -9.30
N ASP A 174 9.71 -0.52 -9.33
CA ASP A 174 8.99 -1.12 -10.44
C ASP A 174 7.49 -0.98 -10.22
N SER A 175 6.77 -0.51 -11.24
CA SER A 175 5.33 -0.30 -11.18
C SER A 175 4.67 -0.74 -12.49
N GLU A 176 3.84 -1.77 -12.42
CA GLU A 176 3.21 -2.42 -13.56
C GLU A 176 1.68 -2.43 -13.39
N PRO A 177 0.96 -1.35 -13.76
CA PRO A 177 -0.50 -1.38 -13.81
C PRO A 177 -1.00 -2.06 -15.09
N ASN A 178 -1.93 -3.00 -14.94
CA ASN A 178 -2.55 -3.75 -16.03
C ASN A 178 -4.07 -3.64 -15.95
N LEU A 179 -4.72 -3.39 -17.07
CA LEU A 179 -6.17 -3.26 -17.15
C LEU A 179 -6.69 -4.05 -18.34
N GLU A 180 -7.57 -5.01 -18.09
CA GLU A 180 -8.25 -5.80 -19.09
C GLU A 180 -9.76 -5.54 -19.02
N ILE A 181 -10.36 -5.09 -20.12
CA ILE A 181 -11.76 -4.71 -20.21
C ILE A 181 -12.45 -5.57 -21.26
N GLU A 182 -13.25 -6.51 -20.78
CA GLU A 182 -14.06 -7.40 -21.66
C GLU A 182 -15.51 -6.91 -21.84
N ASN A 183 -15.89 -5.80 -21.16
CA ASN A 183 -17.22 -5.20 -21.24
C ASN A 183 -17.14 -3.69 -21.45
N GLY A 184 -17.62 -3.21 -22.58
CA GLY A 184 -17.63 -1.78 -22.91
C GLY A 184 -18.71 -0.94 -22.21
N ASN A 185 -19.68 -1.57 -21.53
CA ASN A 185 -20.76 -0.87 -20.81
C ASN A 185 -20.36 -0.60 -19.37
N ILE A 186 -19.39 0.28 -19.15
CA ILE A 186 -18.85 0.65 -17.85
C ILE A 186 -19.01 2.15 -17.59
N ILE A 187 -18.96 2.56 -16.33
CA ILE A 187 -18.90 3.98 -15.93
C ILE A 187 -17.53 4.52 -16.26
N GLY A 188 -16.49 3.80 -15.88
CA GLY A 188 -15.11 4.16 -16.16
C GLY A 188 -14.14 3.08 -15.73
N ALA A 189 -12.96 3.09 -16.35
CA ALA A 189 -11.82 2.31 -15.90
C ALA A 189 -10.53 3.06 -16.24
N GLY A 190 -9.56 3.01 -15.34
CA GLY A 190 -8.29 3.66 -15.56
C GLY A 190 -7.21 3.17 -14.61
N HIS A 191 -5.98 3.42 -15.01
CA HIS A 191 -4.83 3.20 -14.16
C HIS A 191 -3.78 4.30 -14.36
N ALA A 192 -2.96 4.54 -13.35
CA ALA A 192 -1.80 5.41 -13.45
C ALA A 192 -0.66 4.92 -12.57
N SER A 193 0.56 5.18 -13.02
CA SER A 193 1.74 4.99 -12.18
C SER A 193 2.72 6.15 -12.35
N SER A 194 3.45 6.47 -11.28
CA SER A 194 4.51 7.45 -11.34
C SER A 194 5.63 7.12 -10.37
N VAL A 195 6.86 7.42 -10.79
CA VAL A 195 8.05 7.39 -9.94
C VAL A 195 8.65 8.79 -9.97
N GLY A 196 8.60 9.48 -8.84
CA GLY A 196 9.19 10.81 -8.65
C GLY A 196 10.43 10.74 -7.76
N ARG A 197 11.23 11.80 -7.80
CA ARG A 197 12.30 12.09 -6.85
C ARG A 197 11.93 13.33 -6.05
N PHE A 198 12.69 13.62 -5.02
CA PHE A 198 12.57 14.95 -4.41
C PHE A 198 12.73 16.03 -5.47
N ASP A 199 11.83 16.99 -5.42
CA ASP A 199 11.93 18.18 -6.24
C ASP A 199 12.88 19.17 -5.54
N ASP A 200 14.04 19.41 -6.15
CA ASP A 200 15.04 20.32 -5.62
C ASP A 200 14.50 21.77 -5.50
N GLU A 201 13.53 22.15 -6.33
CA GLU A 201 12.89 23.47 -6.24
C GLU A 201 11.94 23.55 -5.04
N GLU A 202 11.20 22.48 -4.74
CA GLU A 202 10.36 22.41 -3.54
C GLU A 202 11.21 22.43 -2.25
N LEU A 203 12.30 21.67 -2.22
CA LEU A 203 13.23 21.69 -1.09
C LEU A 203 13.84 23.08 -0.92
N PHE A 204 14.37 23.67 -1.99
CA PHE A 204 14.93 25.01 -1.97
C PHE A 204 13.91 26.07 -1.51
N TYR A 205 12.65 25.95 -1.92
CA TYR A 205 11.59 26.85 -1.46
C TYR A 205 11.40 26.76 0.06
N LEU A 206 11.33 25.56 0.61
CA LEU A 206 11.18 25.35 2.07
C LEU A 206 12.40 25.89 2.85
N GLU A 207 13.62 25.58 2.37
CA GLU A 207 14.85 26.06 2.95
C GLU A 207 14.98 27.61 2.90
N SER A 208 14.56 28.23 1.81
CA SER A 208 14.52 29.70 1.68
C SER A 208 13.57 30.37 2.67
N ARG A 209 12.62 29.61 3.25
CA ARG A 209 11.74 30.05 4.32
C ARG A 209 12.29 29.76 5.72
N GLY A 210 13.54 29.27 5.80
CA GLY A 210 14.22 29.01 7.07
C GLY A 210 13.94 27.63 7.67
N ILE A 211 13.36 26.71 6.89
CA ILE A 211 13.14 25.33 7.32
C ILE A 211 14.45 24.56 7.05
N PRO A 212 15.05 23.91 8.05
CA PRO A 212 16.23 23.08 7.83
C PRO A 212 15.95 21.97 6.81
N GLU A 213 16.96 21.59 5.99
CA GLU A 213 16.81 20.55 4.95
C GLU A 213 16.17 19.27 5.48
N THR A 214 16.62 18.78 6.64
CA THR A 214 16.08 17.57 7.30
C THR A 214 14.58 17.68 7.57
N ASP A 215 14.11 18.84 8.03
CA ASP A 215 12.70 19.06 8.31
C ASP A 215 11.90 19.29 7.03
N ALA A 216 12.49 19.92 6.02
CA ALA A 216 11.89 20.09 4.71
C ALA A 216 11.61 18.72 4.05
N ARG A 217 12.60 17.81 4.08
CA ARG A 217 12.45 16.43 3.57
C ARG A 217 11.33 15.68 4.29
N LYS A 218 11.26 15.78 5.62
CA LYS A 218 10.16 15.18 6.41
C LYS A 218 8.79 15.73 6.01
N LEU A 219 8.68 17.04 5.82
CA LEU A 219 7.43 17.67 5.41
C LEU A 219 6.94 17.17 4.04
N VAL A 220 7.85 17.04 3.07
CA VAL A 220 7.51 16.50 1.74
C VAL A 220 7.02 15.06 1.84
N VAL A 221 7.72 14.18 2.57
CA VAL A 221 7.32 12.78 2.72
C VAL A 221 6.01 12.65 3.49
N ARG A 222 5.81 13.47 4.53
CA ARG A 222 4.54 13.51 5.27
C ARG A 222 3.39 13.97 4.38
N GLY A 223 3.59 14.98 3.55
CA GLY A 223 2.61 15.45 2.56
C GLY A 223 2.30 14.36 1.51
N PHE A 224 3.33 13.63 1.06
CA PHE A 224 3.16 12.54 0.10
C PHE A 224 2.26 11.41 0.61
N PHE A 225 2.40 11.01 1.87
CA PHE A 225 1.58 9.96 2.48
C PHE A 225 0.29 10.48 3.13
N GLY A 226 0.22 11.77 3.47
CA GLY A 226 -0.80 12.35 4.35
C GLY A 226 -2.22 12.00 3.97
N GLU A 227 -2.59 12.19 2.71
CA GLU A 227 -3.92 11.86 2.19
C GLU A 227 -4.29 10.38 2.43
N LEU A 228 -3.34 9.46 2.14
CA LEU A 228 -3.59 8.03 2.27
C LEU A 228 -3.68 7.58 3.74
N VAL A 229 -2.86 8.19 4.59
CA VAL A 229 -2.88 7.96 6.04
C VAL A 229 -4.20 8.43 6.65
N GLU A 230 -4.72 9.58 6.21
CA GLU A 230 -6.03 10.07 6.64
C GLU A 230 -7.16 9.16 6.16
N GLU A 231 -7.06 8.62 4.94
CA GLU A 231 -8.06 7.73 4.37
C GLU A 231 -8.13 6.37 5.08
N ILE A 232 -7.04 5.88 5.67
CA ILE A 232 -7.04 4.68 6.55
C ILE A 232 -8.03 4.89 7.71
N GLY A 233 -8.13 6.11 8.23
CA GLY A 233 -9.22 6.53 9.12
C GLY A 233 -9.10 6.01 10.55
N ILE A 234 -7.94 5.49 10.98
CA ILE A 234 -7.67 5.03 12.35
C ILE A 234 -6.61 5.94 12.97
N PRO A 235 -7.00 6.90 13.84
CA PRO A 235 -6.09 7.94 14.33
C PRO A 235 -4.81 7.41 14.98
N ALA A 236 -4.92 6.35 15.78
CA ALA A 236 -3.76 5.73 16.45
C ALA A 236 -2.75 5.17 15.45
N ILE A 237 -3.24 4.54 14.36
CA ILE A 237 -2.37 4.02 13.28
C ILE A 237 -1.75 5.20 12.51
N SER A 238 -2.53 6.23 12.21
CA SER A 238 -2.05 7.41 11.48
C SER A 238 -0.90 8.10 12.23
N GLU A 239 -1.04 8.32 13.52
CA GLU A 239 0.01 8.91 14.37
C GLU A 239 1.25 8.00 14.45
N HIS A 240 1.04 6.69 14.64
CA HIS A 240 2.11 5.71 14.68
C HIS A 240 2.89 5.67 13.38
N LEU A 241 2.22 5.59 12.23
CA LEU A 241 2.85 5.58 10.90
C LEU A 241 3.72 6.80 10.65
N MET A 242 3.20 8.00 10.97
CA MET A 242 3.98 9.23 10.80
C MET A 242 5.22 9.24 11.69
N THR A 243 5.11 8.71 12.91
CA THR A 243 6.25 8.59 13.83
C THR A 243 7.31 7.62 13.29
N VAL A 244 6.89 6.48 12.72
CA VAL A 244 7.82 5.50 12.12
C VAL A 244 8.50 6.07 10.88
N ILE A 245 7.76 6.75 10.02
CA ILE A 245 8.29 7.42 8.82
C ILE A 245 9.35 8.45 9.22
N ASP A 246 9.07 9.31 10.19
CA ASP A 246 10.04 10.30 10.69
C ASP A 246 11.31 9.66 11.24
N ARG A 247 11.17 8.55 11.96
CA ARG A 247 12.30 7.80 12.52
C ARG A 247 13.17 7.18 11.42
N ARG A 248 12.56 6.69 10.34
CA ARG A 248 13.27 6.11 9.20
C ARG A 248 14.02 7.17 8.40
N LEU A 249 13.40 8.30 8.13
CA LEU A 249 14.06 9.45 7.49
C LEU A 249 15.29 9.93 8.28
N ALA A 250 15.17 10.00 9.60
CA ALA A 250 16.31 10.39 10.45
C ALA A 250 17.48 9.38 10.45
N ARG A 251 17.22 8.08 10.21
CA ARG A 251 18.27 7.06 10.06
C ARG A 251 19.00 7.17 8.73
N GLY A 252 18.25 7.30 7.62
CA GLY A 252 18.84 7.47 6.29
C GLY A 252 19.83 8.64 6.21
N GLU A 253 19.52 9.74 6.88
CA GLU A 253 20.42 10.91 6.98
C GLU A 253 21.71 10.59 7.73
N ASN A 254 21.64 9.85 8.84
CA ASN A 254 22.81 9.45 9.62
C ASN A 254 23.72 8.48 8.85
N ASP A 255 23.11 7.53 8.12
CA ASP A 255 23.85 6.55 7.32
C ASP A 255 24.52 7.24 6.10
N ALA A 256 23.88 8.20 5.46
CA ALA A 256 24.46 9.00 4.39
C ALA A 256 25.62 9.87 4.88
N MET A 257 25.53 10.45 6.08
CA MET A 257 26.58 11.25 6.67
C MET A 257 27.79 10.39 7.09
N ALA A 258 27.56 9.15 7.55
CA ALA A 258 28.60 8.20 7.88
C ALA A 258 29.40 7.77 6.62
N GLN A 259 28.71 7.49 5.51
CA GLN A 259 29.35 7.15 4.23
C GLN A 259 30.24 8.28 3.69
N VAL A 260 29.81 9.53 3.77
CA VAL A 260 30.62 10.70 3.33
C VAL A 260 31.89 10.87 4.18
N LEU A 261 31.88 10.40 5.43
CA LEU A 261 33.06 10.44 6.32
C LEU A 261 34.03 9.27 6.06
N GLU A 262 33.53 8.12 5.60
CA GLU A 262 34.37 6.95 5.24
C GLU A 262 35.02 7.09 3.86
N ASP A 263 34.44 7.86 2.93
CA ASP A 263 34.99 8.12 1.60
C ASP A 263 36.02 9.26 1.55
N LYS A 264 36.38 9.85 2.70
CA LYS A 264 37.42 10.88 2.86
C LYS A 264 38.65 10.35 3.56
#